data_0a86adf37ef7fcfbab44e6db06e11fbb
#
_entry.id   0a86adf37ef7fcfbab44e6db06e11fbb
#
_cell.length_a   1.000
_cell.length_b   1.000
_cell.length_c   1.000
_cell.angle_alpha   90.00
_cell.angle_beta   90.00
_cell.angle_gamma   90.00
#
_symmetry.space_group_name_H-M   'P 1'
#
loop_
_entity.id
_entity.type
_entity.pdbx_description
1 polymer ?
#
loop_
_entity_poly.entity_id
_entity_poly.type
_entity_poly.pdbx_seq_one_letter_code
_entity_poly.pdbx_strand_id
1 'polypeptide(L)'
;MQIIQPLDLESGFRTFTFREKHHLVISTKLYFPLTGGDPLLFSDAYKALAELHTPIIDEGLPKLSPEFLVCGNAQSPYGESVTALSVSAKLGSNEKSLHVIGDRYWMGGLTGTSDPIPFTEMPLIWQNAFGGKDFDQNVYGKGIHKEKTDLGEDLILMPNIEFKSQLLTSPTQRPQPAGFMPLMIDHPVRQKLLGT
;
A
#
# COMPACT_ATOMS: atom_id res chain seq x y z
N MET A 1 35.33 0.07 3.28
CA MET A 1 34.90 0.34 1.89
C MET A 1 34.44 1.78 1.85
N GLN A 2 34.95 2.59 0.93
CA GLN A 2 34.51 3.96 0.73
C GLN A 2 33.58 3.98 -0.48
N ILE A 3 32.37 4.53 -0.32
CA ILE A 3 31.41 4.70 -1.41
C ILE A 3 31.50 6.17 -1.82
N ILE A 4 31.86 6.42 -3.08
CA ILE A 4 31.88 7.75 -3.66
C ILE A 4 30.70 7.83 -4.61
N GLN A 5 29.79 8.74 -4.32
CA GLN A 5 28.62 9.01 -5.16
C GLN A 5 28.92 10.24 -6.02
N PRO A 6 29.28 10.04 -7.31
CA PRO A 6 29.68 11.16 -8.17
C PRO A 6 28.52 12.00 -8.66
N LEU A 7 27.30 11.55 -8.46
CA LEU A 7 26.07 12.18 -8.91
C LEU A 7 25.14 12.41 -7.73
N ASP A 8 24.47 13.53 -7.71
CA ASP A 8 23.48 13.89 -6.70
C ASP A 8 22.14 13.17 -6.97
N LEU A 9 22.22 11.84 -7.04
CA LEU A 9 21.05 10.96 -7.20
C LEU A 9 20.57 10.50 -5.82
N GLU A 10 19.28 10.37 -5.68
CA GLU A 10 18.69 9.73 -4.50
C GLU A 10 19.11 8.25 -4.48
N SER A 11 20.06 7.91 -3.63
CA SER A 11 20.60 6.56 -3.52
C SER A 11 20.68 6.11 -2.07
N GLY A 12 20.27 4.87 -1.81
CA GLY A 12 20.42 4.18 -0.54
C GLY A 12 21.47 3.08 -0.63
N PHE A 13 22.15 2.84 0.49
CA PHE A 13 23.15 1.77 0.61
C PHE A 13 22.84 0.95 1.85
N ARG A 14 22.81 -0.37 1.70
CA ARG A 14 22.64 -1.30 2.80
C ARG A 14 23.60 -2.48 2.67
N THR A 15 24.18 -2.92 3.80
CA THR A 15 24.94 -4.16 3.86
C THR A 15 24.22 -5.17 4.76
N PHE A 16 24.25 -6.43 4.38
CA PHE A 16 23.75 -7.53 5.22
C PHE A 16 24.54 -8.80 4.93
N THR A 17 24.44 -9.77 5.83
CA THR A 17 25.05 -11.09 5.66
C THR A 17 23.95 -12.11 5.40
N PHE A 18 24.07 -12.85 4.29
CA PHE A 18 23.17 -13.93 3.95
C PHE A 18 23.98 -15.14 3.49
N ARG A 19 23.72 -16.32 4.09
CA ARG A 19 24.46 -17.57 3.84
C ARG A 19 25.97 -17.36 3.91
N GLU A 20 26.44 -16.75 5.00
CA GLU A 20 27.87 -16.46 5.29
C GLU A 20 28.55 -15.50 4.31
N LYS A 21 27.83 -14.93 3.37
CA LYS A 21 28.35 -13.95 2.41
C LYS A 21 27.89 -12.54 2.77
N HIS A 22 28.81 -11.60 2.65
CA HIS A 22 28.47 -10.17 2.78
C HIS A 22 27.89 -9.66 1.46
N HIS A 23 26.75 -9.01 1.56
CA HIS A 23 26.05 -8.40 0.44
C HIS A 23 26.00 -6.89 0.61
N LEU A 24 26.17 -6.17 -0.49
CA LEU A 24 25.91 -4.76 -0.59
C LEU A 24 24.72 -4.54 -1.53
N VAL A 25 23.68 -3.89 -1.05
CA VAL A 25 22.57 -3.41 -1.87
C VAL A 25 22.77 -1.94 -2.15
N ILE A 26 22.67 -1.57 -3.39
CA ILE A 26 22.68 -0.19 -3.85
C ILE A 26 21.32 0.06 -4.51
N SER A 27 20.54 0.99 -3.96
CA SER A 27 19.24 1.38 -4.49
C SER A 27 19.37 2.80 -5.07
N THR A 28 19.00 2.99 -6.32
CA THR A 28 19.00 4.30 -6.97
C THR A 28 17.63 4.57 -7.56
N LYS A 29 17.09 5.76 -7.31
CA LYS A 29 15.80 6.19 -7.81
C LYS A 29 15.98 7.08 -9.03
N LEU A 30 15.28 6.76 -10.10
CA LEU A 30 15.31 7.50 -11.35
C LEU A 30 13.87 7.81 -11.79
N TYR A 31 13.68 8.97 -12.41
CA TYR A 31 12.41 9.38 -12.99
C TYR A 31 12.54 9.46 -14.49
N PHE A 32 11.56 8.92 -15.20
CA PHE A 32 11.49 8.92 -16.65
C PHE A 32 10.18 9.54 -17.13
N PRO A 33 10.18 10.32 -18.23
CA PRO A 33 8.95 10.72 -18.89
C PRO A 33 8.22 9.46 -19.42
N LEU A 34 6.90 9.38 -19.23
CA LEU A 34 6.09 8.28 -19.79
C LEU A 34 6.03 8.31 -21.32
N THR A 35 6.34 9.45 -21.93
CA THR A 35 6.40 9.63 -23.39
C THR A 35 7.68 9.10 -24.02
N GLY A 36 8.57 8.52 -23.22
CA GLY A 36 9.90 8.07 -23.64
C GLY A 36 10.94 9.20 -23.55
N GLY A 37 12.21 8.84 -23.68
CA GLY A 37 13.35 9.74 -23.58
C GLY A 37 14.31 9.37 -22.45
N ASP A 38 15.29 10.24 -22.22
CA ASP A 38 16.29 10.08 -21.18
C ASP A 38 15.71 10.32 -19.78
N PRO A 39 16.34 9.74 -18.73
CA PRO A 39 15.93 9.99 -17.36
C PRO A 39 16.06 11.49 -17.03
N LEU A 40 15.13 11.98 -16.20
CA LEU A 40 15.10 13.36 -15.71
C LEU A 40 16.18 13.56 -14.63
N LEU A 41 17.44 13.54 -15.03
CA LEU A 41 18.57 13.70 -14.10
C LEU A 41 18.81 15.18 -13.84
N PHE A 42 18.94 15.55 -12.56
CA PHE A 42 19.34 16.91 -12.10
C PHE A 42 18.49 18.08 -12.59
N SER A 43 17.35 17.80 -13.20
CA SER A 43 16.41 18.83 -13.63
C SER A 43 15.57 19.34 -12.45
N ASP A 44 15.00 20.54 -12.60
CA ASP A 44 14.03 21.03 -11.61
C ASP A 44 12.79 20.11 -11.51
N ALA A 45 12.44 19.45 -12.62
CA ALA A 45 11.40 18.42 -12.62
C ALA A 45 11.77 17.21 -11.76
N TYR A 46 13.02 16.76 -11.77
CA TYR A 46 13.52 15.69 -10.90
C TYR A 46 13.38 16.08 -9.42
N LYS A 47 13.83 17.29 -9.07
CA LYS A 47 13.76 17.81 -7.70
C LYS A 47 12.31 17.90 -7.21
N ALA A 48 11.43 18.47 -8.02
CA ALA A 48 10.01 18.57 -7.69
C ALA A 48 9.36 17.20 -7.48
N LEU A 49 9.69 16.19 -8.30
CA LEU A 49 9.19 14.83 -8.13
C LEU A 49 9.78 14.15 -6.89
N ALA A 50 11.06 14.38 -6.58
CA ALA A 50 11.71 13.84 -5.39
C ALA A 50 11.10 14.42 -4.10
N GLU A 51 10.70 15.69 -4.10
CA GLU A 51 10.01 16.33 -2.97
C GLU A 51 8.59 15.83 -2.77
N LEU A 52 7.87 15.54 -3.86
CA LEU A 52 6.48 15.04 -3.81
C LEU A 52 6.38 13.59 -3.36
N HIS A 53 7.37 12.78 -3.66
CA HIS A 53 7.36 11.36 -3.37
C HIS A 53 8.30 11.07 -2.21
N THR A 54 7.73 10.84 -1.02
CA THR A 54 8.48 10.24 0.09
C THR A 54 9.24 9.03 -0.44
N PRO A 55 10.56 8.96 -0.25
CA PRO A 55 11.36 7.92 -0.85
C PRO A 55 10.87 6.53 -0.41
N ILE A 56 10.27 5.80 -1.34
CA ILE A 56 10.09 4.37 -1.18
C ILE A 56 11.41 3.74 -1.65
N ILE A 57 12.47 4.00 -0.91
CA ILE A 57 13.74 3.32 -1.13
C ILE A 57 13.58 1.94 -0.49
N ASP A 58 13.44 0.95 -1.34
CA ASP A 58 13.43 -0.43 -0.90
C ASP A 58 14.89 -0.90 -0.74
N GLU A 59 15.43 -0.67 0.44
CA GLU A 59 16.77 -1.12 0.81
C GLU A 59 16.82 -2.62 1.16
N GLY A 60 15.77 -3.35 0.80
CA GLY A 60 15.62 -4.77 1.12
C GLY A 60 16.49 -5.68 0.28
N LEU A 61 16.26 -6.99 0.46
CA LEU A 61 16.87 -8.02 -0.38
C LEU A 61 16.50 -7.80 -1.86
N PRO A 62 17.40 -8.16 -2.80
CA PRO A 62 17.10 -8.07 -4.22
C PRO A 62 15.79 -8.79 -4.53
N LYS A 63 14.87 -8.11 -5.16
CA LYS A 63 13.60 -8.68 -5.58
C LYS A 63 13.81 -9.61 -6.76
N LEU A 64 13.14 -10.75 -6.74
CA LEU A 64 13.21 -11.73 -7.82
C LEU A 64 12.48 -11.27 -9.09
N SER A 65 11.58 -10.30 -8.95
CA SER A 65 10.75 -9.78 -10.03
C SER A 65 10.54 -8.28 -9.88
N PRO A 66 10.34 -7.53 -10.98
CA PRO A 66 9.92 -6.15 -10.93
C PRO A 66 8.59 -6.00 -10.18
N GLU A 67 8.41 -4.89 -9.50
CA GLU A 67 7.15 -4.51 -8.86
C GLU A 67 6.55 -3.31 -9.58
N PHE A 68 5.24 -3.31 -9.67
CA PHE A 68 4.46 -2.15 -10.07
C PHE A 68 3.68 -1.65 -8.86
N LEU A 69 4.08 -0.51 -8.35
CA LEU A 69 3.50 0.11 -7.16
C LEU A 69 2.63 1.30 -7.57
N VAL A 70 1.45 1.39 -6.97
CA VAL A 70 0.55 2.51 -7.16
C VAL A 70 0.30 3.16 -5.81
N CYS A 71 0.65 4.45 -5.71
CA CYS A 71 0.36 5.27 -4.54
C CYS A 71 -0.67 6.32 -4.94
N GLY A 72 -1.72 6.47 -4.17
CA GLY A 72 -2.75 7.45 -4.45
C GLY A 72 -4.09 7.11 -3.81
N ASN A 73 -5.10 7.82 -4.27
CA ASN A 73 -6.46 7.73 -3.77
C ASN A 73 -7.39 7.22 -4.87
N ALA A 74 -8.39 6.44 -4.48
CA ALA A 74 -9.55 6.21 -5.32
C ALA A 74 -10.41 7.47 -5.32
N GLN A 75 -10.66 8.02 -6.49
CA GLN A 75 -11.49 9.21 -6.65
C GLN A 75 -12.78 8.87 -7.36
N SER A 76 -13.88 9.41 -6.88
CA SER A 76 -15.18 9.24 -7.52
C SER A 76 -15.22 10.01 -8.86
N PRO A 77 -15.90 9.49 -9.87
CA PRO A 77 -16.11 10.22 -11.11
C PRO A 77 -16.81 11.57 -10.86
N TYR A 78 -16.31 12.61 -11.49
CA TYR A 78 -16.91 13.96 -11.47
C TYR A 78 -17.05 14.60 -10.10
N GLY A 79 -16.40 14.07 -9.06
CA GLY A 79 -16.51 14.57 -7.68
C GLY A 79 -17.87 14.29 -7.01
N GLU A 80 -18.70 13.44 -7.59
CA GLU A 80 -19.95 13.01 -6.98
C GLU A 80 -19.71 11.98 -5.87
N SER A 81 -20.45 12.06 -4.78
CA SER A 81 -20.37 11.08 -3.70
C SER A 81 -20.87 9.70 -4.16
N VAL A 82 -20.08 8.67 -3.89
CA VAL A 82 -20.41 7.27 -4.18
C VAL A 82 -20.24 6.43 -2.93
N THR A 83 -20.99 5.35 -2.78
CA THR A 83 -20.85 4.40 -1.68
C THR A 83 -19.81 3.33 -1.97
N ALA A 84 -19.53 3.08 -3.25
CA ALA A 84 -18.48 2.15 -3.69
C ALA A 84 -18.05 2.48 -5.11
N LEU A 85 -16.82 2.14 -5.45
CA LEU A 85 -16.27 2.18 -6.80
C LEU A 85 -15.21 1.10 -7.00
N SER A 86 -14.81 0.86 -8.23
CA SER A 86 -13.68 -0.05 -8.52
C SER A 86 -12.53 0.74 -9.13
N VAL A 87 -11.32 0.44 -8.69
CA VAL A 87 -10.08 0.96 -9.26
C VAL A 87 -9.26 -0.18 -9.81
N SER A 88 -8.52 0.06 -10.89
CA SER A 88 -7.63 -0.94 -11.46
C SER A 88 -6.30 -0.33 -11.87
N ALA A 89 -5.25 -1.14 -11.78
CA ALA A 89 -3.93 -0.84 -12.29
C ALA A 89 -3.52 -1.92 -13.28
N LYS A 90 -3.06 -1.50 -14.46
CA LYS A 90 -2.70 -2.42 -15.54
C LYS A 90 -1.33 -2.07 -16.12
N LEU A 91 -0.49 -3.08 -16.26
CA LEU A 91 0.81 -2.98 -16.92
C LEU A 91 1.01 -4.19 -17.83
N GLY A 92 0.94 -3.98 -19.13
CA GLY A 92 0.97 -5.06 -20.12
C GLY A 92 -0.22 -6.01 -19.93
N SER A 93 0.06 -7.29 -19.73
CA SER A 93 -0.94 -8.33 -19.44
C SER A 93 -1.33 -8.42 -17.97
N ASN A 94 -0.58 -7.78 -17.08
CA ASN A 94 -0.85 -7.82 -15.64
C ASN A 94 -1.88 -6.75 -15.28
N GLU A 95 -2.97 -7.17 -14.67
CA GLU A 95 -4.02 -6.28 -14.18
C GLU A 95 -4.42 -6.69 -12.76
N LYS A 96 -4.58 -5.68 -11.90
CA LYS A 96 -5.08 -5.84 -10.54
C LYS A 96 -6.20 -4.84 -10.32
N SER A 97 -7.35 -5.33 -9.86
CA SER A 97 -8.52 -4.50 -9.57
C SER A 97 -8.89 -4.61 -8.10
N LEU A 98 -9.24 -3.48 -7.51
CA LEU A 98 -9.72 -3.37 -6.14
C LEU A 98 -11.14 -2.82 -6.14
N HIS A 99 -11.93 -3.30 -5.19
CA HIS A 99 -13.22 -2.75 -4.84
C HIS A 99 -13.03 -1.84 -3.63
N VAL A 100 -13.45 -0.58 -3.77
CA VAL A 100 -13.34 0.45 -2.75
C VAL A 100 -14.73 0.80 -2.27
N ILE A 101 -14.95 0.73 -0.95
CA ILE A 101 -16.26 0.87 -0.33
C ILE A 101 -16.13 1.92 0.78
N GLY A 102 -17.14 2.74 0.96
CA GLY A 102 -17.18 3.73 2.04
C GLY A 102 -17.14 3.10 3.44
N ASP A 103 -16.95 3.92 4.45
CA ASP A 103 -16.88 3.44 5.83
C ASP A 103 -18.15 2.72 6.22
N ARG A 104 -17.98 1.54 6.80
CA ARG A 104 -19.06 0.67 7.26
C ARG A 104 -18.56 -0.21 8.40
N TYR A 105 -19.48 -0.76 9.16
CA TYR A 105 -19.17 -1.60 10.33
C TYR A 105 -20.11 -2.80 10.44
N TRP A 106 -19.67 -3.79 11.18
CA TRP A 106 -20.50 -4.91 11.55
C TRP A 106 -21.55 -4.48 12.56
N MET A 107 -22.82 -4.69 12.21
CA MET A 107 -23.93 -4.56 13.13
C MET A 107 -24.12 -5.89 13.86
N GLY A 108 -24.11 -5.88 15.18
CA GLY A 108 -24.27 -7.09 15.99
C GLY A 108 -25.57 -7.84 15.69
N GLY A 109 -25.55 -9.16 15.90
CA GLY A 109 -26.72 -10.00 15.71
C GLY A 109 -26.93 -10.46 14.25
N LEU A 110 -28.21 -10.52 13.81
CA LEU A 110 -28.60 -11.01 12.48
C LEU A 110 -28.60 -9.91 11.38
N THR A 111 -28.24 -8.70 11.70
CA THR A 111 -28.47 -7.53 10.84
C THR A 111 -27.36 -7.27 9.82
N GLY A 112 -26.23 -8.00 9.88
CA GLY A 112 -25.19 -7.87 8.88
C GLY A 112 -24.31 -6.63 9.03
N THR A 113 -24.20 -5.84 7.98
CA THR A 113 -23.36 -4.64 7.92
C THR A 113 -24.19 -3.36 7.85
N SER A 114 -23.65 -2.26 8.36
CA SER A 114 -24.23 -0.95 8.10
C SER A 114 -24.15 -0.59 6.60
N ASP A 115 -24.97 0.36 6.19
CA ASP A 115 -24.81 0.98 4.88
C ASP A 115 -23.48 1.72 4.81
N PRO A 116 -22.77 1.67 3.65
CA PRO A 116 -21.53 2.40 3.46
C PRO A 116 -21.77 3.92 3.46
N ILE A 117 -20.92 4.65 4.16
CA ILE A 117 -20.93 6.12 4.15
C ILE A 117 -20.44 6.60 2.77
N PRO A 118 -21.17 7.48 2.07
CA PRO A 118 -20.72 8.01 0.80
C PRO A 118 -19.39 8.77 0.91
N PHE A 119 -18.53 8.64 -0.09
CA PHE A 119 -17.23 9.29 -0.18
C PHE A 119 -16.96 9.83 -1.59
N THR A 120 -16.10 10.82 -1.71
CA THR A 120 -15.58 11.33 -2.99
C THR A 120 -14.16 10.88 -3.25
N GLU A 121 -13.42 10.58 -2.17
CA GLU A 121 -12.02 10.18 -2.19
C GLU A 121 -11.74 9.14 -1.10
N MET A 122 -10.94 8.12 -1.40
CA MET A 122 -10.54 7.09 -0.46
C MET A 122 -9.06 6.74 -0.66
N PRO A 123 -8.19 6.95 0.35
CA PRO A 123 -6.78 6.58 0.27
C PRO A 123 -6.58 5.07 0.09
N LEU A 124 -5.75 4.67 -0.88
CA LEU A 124 -5.43 3.27 -1.17
C LEU A 124 -4.30 2.73 -0.28
N ILE A 125 -4.38 2.98 1.02
CA ILE A 125 -3.39 2.63 2.04
C ILE A 125 -3.73 1.33 2.75
N TRP A 126 -2.74 0.67 3.35
CA TRP A 126 -2.90 -0.60 4.05
C TRP A 126 -3.81 -0.53 5.28
N GLN A 127 -3.93 0.66 5.90
CA GLN A 127 -4.84 0.92 7.01
C GLN A 127 -6.32 0.75 6.61
N ASN A 128 -6.64 0.97 5.33
CA ASN A 128 -7.98 0.81 4.78
C ASN A 128 -8.26 -0.61 4.23
N ALA A 129 -7.26 -1.49 4.24
CA ALA A 129 -7.40 -2.89 3.86
C ALA A 129 -7.74 -3.78 5.05
N PHE A 130 -8.18 -5.02 4.76
CA PHE A 130 -8.42 -6.01 5.81
C PHE A 130 -7.16 -6.28 6.63
N GLY A 131 -7.32 -6.33 7.95
CA GLY A 131 -6.21 -6.60 8.86
C GLY A 131 -6.52 -6.22 10.30
N GLY A 132 -5.45 -6.07 11.08
CA GLY A 132 -5.48 -5.67 12.47
C GLY A 132 -4.25 -6.18 13.22
N LYS A 133 -4.07 -5.69 14.43
CA LYS A 133 -2.89 -5.87 15.28
C LYS A 133 -2.32 -7.30 15.31
N ASP A 134 -3.18 -8.32 15.30
CA ASP A 134 -2.77 -9.73 15.43
C ASP A 134 -2.84 -10.47 14.07
N PHE A 135 -2.83 -9.75 12.97
CA PHE A 135 -2.90 -10.30 11.63
C PHE A 135 -1.63 -10.00 10.85
N ASP A 136 -0.70 -10.94 10.85
CA ASP A 136 0.65 -10.81 10.27
C ASP A 136 0.67 -10.31 8.82
N GLN A 137 -0.37 -10.59 8.04
CA GLN A 137 -0.42 -10.15 6.64
C GLN A 137 -0.69 -8.65 6.49
N ASN A 138 -1.35 -8.02 7.47
CA ASN A 138 -1.55 -6.58 7.53
C ASN A 138 -1.90 -6.14 8.95
N VAL A 139 -0.90 -5.83 9.73
CA VAL A 139 -1.05 -5.39 11.14
C VAL A 139 -1.68 -4.00 11.28
N TYR A 140 -1.66 -3.21 10.21
CA TYR A 140 -2.19 -1.84 10.20
C TYR A 140 -3.65 -1.75 9.78
N GLY A 141 -4.19 -2.84 9.22
CA GLY A 141 -5.54 -2.87 8.67
C GLY A 141 -6.64 -2.88 9.71
N LYS A 142 -7.86 -2.91 9.24
CA LYS A 142 -9.10 -2.97 10.04
C LYS A 142 -9.98 -4.14 9.64
N GLY A 143 -10.93 -4.51 10.48
CA GLY A 143 -11.88 -5.61 10.24
C GLY A 143 -11.82 -6.73 11.26
N ILE A 144 -10.83 -6.75 12.15
CA ILE A 144 -10.65 -7.81 13.15
C ILE A 144 -11.04 -7.34 14.54
N HIS A 145 -10.60 -6.14 14.94
CA HIS A 145 -10.77 -5.63 16.29
C HIS A 145 -11.93 -4.63 16.36
N LYS A 146 -12.50 -4.53 17.55
CA LYS A 146 -13.43 -3.46 17.88
C LYS A 146 -12.68 -2.15 18.06
N GLU A 147 -13.23 -1.10 17.52
CA GLU A 147 -12.77 0.25 17.69
C GLU A 147 -13.85 1.07 18.37
N LYS A 148 -13.46 2.02 19.22
CA LYS A 148 -14.41 2.94 19.84
C LYS A 148 -14.80 4.02 18.84
N THR A 149 -16.10 4.19 18.65
CA THR A 149 -16.62 5.34 17.91
C THR A 149 -16.57 6.61 18.76
N ASP A 150 -16.76 7.76 18.13
CA ASP A 150 -16.89 9.04 18.83
C ASP A 150 -18.05 9.06 19.85
N LEU A 151 -19.05 8.17 19.66
CA LEU A 151 -20.17 7.99 20.58
C LEU A 151 -19.86 6.99 21.71
N GLY A 152 -18.64 6.42 21.74
CA GLY A 152 -18.19 5.48 22.74
C GLY A 152 -18.66 4.03 22.53
N GLU A 153 -19.27 3.74 21.40
CA GLU A 153 -19.68 2.39 21.03
C GLU A 153 -18.50 1.57 20.50
N ASP A 154 -18.46 0.28 20.84
CA ASP A 154 -17.45 -0.65 20.35
C ASP A 154 -17.94 -1.32 19.04
N LEU A 155 -17.45 -0.87 17.90
CA LEU A 155 -17.80 -1.40 16.59
C LEU A 155 -16.59 -2.05 15.91
N ILE A 156 -16.83 -3.08 15.11
CA ILE A 156 -15.81 -3.62 14.20
C ILE A 156 -15.97 -2.90 12.87
N LEU A 157 -15.05 -1.97 12.60
CA LEU A 157 -14.98 -1.31 11.30
C LEU A 157 -14.62 -2.33 10.23
N MET A 158 -15.26 -2.24 9.07
CA MET A 158 -14.94 -3.09 7.93
C MET A 158 -13.88 -2.43 7.04
N PRO A 159 -13.07 -3.21 6.32
CA PRO A 159 -12.11 -2.65 5.38
C PRO A 159 -12.81 -1.87 4.26
N ASN A 160 -12.17 -0.80 3.81
CA ASN A 160 -12.64 -0.04 2.65
C ASN A 160 -12.12 -0.60 1.33
N ILE A 161 -10.99 -1.33 1.35
CA ILE A 161 -10.31 -1.83 0.17
C ILE A 161 -10.31 -3.34 0.21
N GLU A 162 -10.97 -3.95 -0.78
CA GLU A 162 -11.11 -5.39 -0.87
C GLU A 162 -10.86 -5.89 -2.31
N PHE A 163 -10.46 -7.15 -2.47
CA PHE A 163 -10.56 -7.81 -3.76
C PHE A 163 -12.02 -8.11 -4.08
N LYS A 164 -12.47 -7.79 -5.27
CA LYS A 164 -13.84 -8.07 -5.71
C LYS A 164 -14.24 -9.55 -5.60
N SER A 165 -13.26 -10.44 -5.73
CA SER A 165 -13.44 -11.89 -5.58
C SER A 165 -13.47 -12.38 -4.12
N GLN A 166 -13.15 -11.52 -3.16
CA GLN A 166 -13.01 -11.89 -1.74
C GLN A 166 -13.64 -10.84 -0.82
N LEU A 167 -14.83 -10.37 -1.18
CA LEU A 167 -15.57 -9.42 -0.34
C LEU A 167 -15.89 -10.03 1.01
N LEU A 168 -15.70 -9.25 2.05
CA LEU A 168 -15.95 -9.65 3.44
C LEU A 168 -17.45 -9.67 3.72
N THR A 169 -18.01 -10.89 3.91
CA THR A 169 -19.42 -11.13 4.15
C THR A 169 -19.74 -11.69 5.54
N SER A 170 -18.69 -11.98 6.33
CA SER A 170 -18.82 -12.49 7.70
C SER A 170 -17.67 -12.01 8.58
N PRO A 171 -17.90 -11.65 9.85
CA PRO A 171 -16.85 -11.19 10.77
C PRO A 171 -15.80 -12.26 11.11
N THR A 172 -16.08 -13.51 10.78
CA THR A 172 -15.14 -14.63 10.99
C THR A 172 -14.21 -14.88 9.82
N GLN A 173 -14.51 -14.31 8.65
CA GLN A 173 -13.64 -14.44 7.48
C GLN A 173 -12.31 -13.71 7.67
N ARG A 174 -11.29 -14.22 7.01
CA ARG A 174 -9.93 -13.65 7.01
C ARG A 174 -9.42 -13.59 5.57
N PRO A 175 -9.96 -12.66 4.75
CA PRO A 175 -9.53 -12.49 3.37
C PRO A 175 -8.10 -11.95 3.30
N GLN A 176 -7.46 -12.10 2.15
CA GLN A 176 -6.18 -11.45 1.90
C GLN A 176 -6.34 -9.92 1.91
N PRO A 177 -5.40 -9.21 2.54
CA PRO A 177 -5.36 -7.75 2.43
C PRO A 177 -5.22 -7.32 0.98
N ALA A 178 -6.03 -6.37 0.57
CA ALA A 178 -5.99 -5.81 -0.78
C ALA A 178 -5.24 -4.48 -0.78
N GLY A 179 -4.37 -4.23 -1.76
CA GLY A 179 -3.65 -2.97 -1.87
C GLY A 179 -2.75 -2.91 -3.09
N PHE A 180 -2.33 -1.72 -3.45
CA PHE A 180 -1.34 -1.47 -4.50
C PHE A 180 -0.01 -0.98 -3.93
N MET A 181 -0.05 -0.36 -2.75
CA MET A 181 1.10 0.26 -2.13
C MET A 181 2.11 -0.77 -1.64
N PRO A 182 3.41 -0.42 -1.57
CA PRO A 182 4.40 -1.24 -0.90
C PRO A 182 4.04 -1.41 0.57
N LEU A 183 4.41 -2.55 1.14
CA LEU A 183 4.35 -2.71 2.59
C LEU A 183 5.29 -1.70 3.26
N MET A 184 4.86 -1.14 4.37
CA MET A 184 5.67 -0.22 5.17
C MET A 184 6.95 -0.92 5.64
N ILE A 185 8.03 -0.17 5.83
CA ILE A 185 9.34 -0.75 6.15
C ILE A 185 9.34 -1.55 7.47
N ASP A 186 8.55 -1.13 8.43
CA ASP A 186 8.35 -1.77 9.73
C ASP A 186 7.30 -2.90 9.72
N HIS A 187 6.72 -3.19 8.54
CA HIS A 187 5.73 -4.26 8.42
C HIS A 187 6.37 -5.63 8.72
N PRO A 188 5.78 -6.49 9.58
CA PRO A 188 6.39 -7.75 9.99
C PRO A 188 6.77 -8.68 8.84
N VAL A 189 5.95 -8.74 7.78
CA VAL A 189 6.26 -9.53 6.58
C VAL A 189 7.50 -8.99 5.89
N ARG A 190 7.61 -7.67 5.77
CA ARG A 190 8.77 -7.02 5.15
C ARG A 190 10.02 -7.19 6.00
N GLN A 191 9.92 -7.07 7.31
CA GLN A 191 11.03 -7.30 8.22
C GLN A 191 11.57 -8.75 8.12
N LYS A 192 10.71 -9.75 8.01
CA LYS A 192 11.12 -11.14 7.77
C LYS A 192 11.91 -11.31 6.47
N LEU A 193 11.59 -10.54 5.42
CA LEU A 193 12.32 -10.55 4.14
C LEU A 193 13.68 -9.83 4.24
N LEU A 194 13.84 -8.90 5.16
CA LEU A 194 15.07 -8.15 5.36
C LEU A 194 16.13 -8.91 6.16
N GLY A 195 15.83 -10.09 6.66
CA GLY A 195 16.79 -10.98 7.33
C GLY A 195 17.29 -10.41 8.65
N THR A 196 16.38 -10.17 9.57
CA THR A 196 16.73 -9.94 11.00
C THR A 196 17.14 -11.25 11.66
#